data_960b7ef8949e26d8bd49063c85b5c2ca
#
_entry.id   960b7ef8949e26d8bd49063c85b5c2ca
#
_cell.length_a   1.000
_cell.length_b   1.000
_cell.length_c   1.000
_cell.angle_alpha   90.00
_cell.angle_beta   90.00
_cell.angle_gamma   90.00
#
_symmetry.space_group_name_H-M   'P 1'
#
loop_
_entity.id
_entity.type
_entity.pdbx_description
1 polymer ?
#
loop_
_entity_poly.entity_id
_entity_poly.type
_entity_poly.pdbx_seq_one_letter_code
_entity_poly.pdbx_strand_id
1 'polypeptide(L)'
;TGRGGETRFGATVEDIEEGANGMRLRLGGETVHTGRLLVCGGLMADRLARLQGLRIDWRTVPFRGEYFRLGPEWNDVVQHLVYPVPDPALPFLGVHLTPQVDGTVTVGPNAVPGWKREGYGKFAFSLRDTLEMLRFPGWWKLTGRHAGTGLRELWHSAWKRGYLGRVRRYCQKLGLDDLLPHPAGVRAQAVARDGTMIHDFLVERTARSLHVGNAPSPAATSALPIARHLCDLFLDD
;
A
#
# COMPACT_ATOMS: atom_id res chain seq x y z
N THR A 1 -19.50 -11.54 15.33
CA THR A 1 -20.22 -11.08 14.13
C THR A 1 -21.56 -11.76 14.02
N GLY A 2 -22.57 -11.10 13.42
CA GLY A 2 -23.93 -11.66 13.29
C GLY A 2 -24.06 -12.94 12.45
N ARG A 3 -22.95 -13.45 11.89
CA ARG A 3 -22.87 -14.71 11.11
C ARG A 3 -21.91 -15.73 11.73
N GLY A 4 -21.63 -15.66 13.04
CA GLY A 4 -20.80 -16.61 13.77
C GLY A 4 -19.29 -16.44 13.59
N GLY A 5 -18.83 -15.41 12.85
CA GLY A 5 -17.40 -15.13 12.73
C GLY A 5 -16.83 -14.52 14.02
N GLU A 6 -15.59 -14.83 14.34
CA GLU A 6 -14.81 -14.24 15.43
C GLU A 6 -13.80 -13.21 14.89
N THR A 7 -13.58 -12.12 15.61
CA THR A 7 -12.56 -11.12 15.29
C THR A 7 -11.62 -10.98 16.48
N ARG A 8 -10.32 -11.09 16.22
CA ARG A 8 -9.27 -10.95 17.23
C ARG A 8 -8.36 -9.77 16.85
N PHE A 9 -8.46 -8.69 17.61
CA PHE A 9 -7.57 -7.54 17.49
C PHE A 9 -6.33 -7.71 18.37
N GLY A 10 -5.23 -7.04 17.98
CA GLY A 10 -3.98 -7.11 18.72
C GLY A 10 -3.27 -8.48 18.65
N ALA A 11 -3.73 -9.39 17.79
CA ALA A 11 -3.17 -10.72 17.61
C ALA A 11 -2.14 -10.70 16.46
N THR A 12 -0.86 -10.79 16.81
CA THR A 12 0.22 -10.90 15.81
C THR A 12 0.45 -12.36 15.44
N VAL A 13 0.46 -12.65 14.14
CA VAL A 13 0.83 -13.98 13.63
C VAL A 13 2.35 -14.13 13.70
N GLU A 14 2.82 -15.09 14.51
CA GLU A 14 4.23 -15.35 14.76
C GLU A 14 4.76 -16.55 13.98
N ASP A 15 3.86 -17.48 13.62
CA ASP A 15 4.21 -18.70 12.90
C ASP A 15 3.02 -19.22 12.11
N ILE A 16 3.29 -19.83 10.95
CA ILE A 16 2.28 -20.42 10.05
C ILE A 16 2.82 -21.74 9.53
N GLU A 17 2.15 -22.84 9.86
CA GLU A 17 2.50 -24.16 9.40
C GLU A 17 1.33 -24.81 8.66
N GLU A 18 1.62 -25.42 7.52
CA GLU A 18 0.67 -26.22 6.77
C GLU A 18 0.94 -27.72 7.04
N GLY A 19 -0.04 -28.41 7.60
CA GLY A 19 0.00 -29.83 7.85
C GLY A 19 -0.94 -30.61 6.94
N ALA A 20 -0.88 -31.92 7.00
CA ALA A 20 -1.73 -32.82 6.21
C ALA A 20 -3.24 -32.59 6.46
N ASN A 21 -3.63 -32.23 7.68
CA ASN A 21 -5.03 -32.12 8.09
C ASN A 21 -5.52 -30.68 8.33
N GLY A 22 -4.69 -29.67 8.09
CA GLY A 22 -5.07 -28.27 8.33
C GLY A 22 -3.86 -27.36 8.49
N MET A 23 -4.15 -26.13 8.87
CA MET A 23 -3.17 -25.08 9.15
C MET A 23 -3.02 -24.91 10.66
N ARG A 24 -1.83 -24.61 11.11
CA ARG A 24 -1.51 -24.21 12.49
C ARG A 24 -0.92 -22.80 12.48
N LEU A 25 -1.50 -21.92 13.25
CA LEU A 25 -1.02 -20.54 13.43
C LEU A 25 -0.68 -20.30 14.89
N ARG A 26 0.44 -19.61 15.14
CA ARG A 26 0.79 -19.13 16.48
C ARG A 26 0.51 -17.61 16.55
N LEU A 27 -0.30 -17.23 17.54
CA LEU A 27 -0.78 -15.86 17.77
C LEU A 27 -0.47 -15.45 19.21
N GLY A 28 0.62 -14.71 19.46
CA GLY A 28 0.89 -14.19 20.81
C GLY A 28 0.98 -15.27 21.90
N GLY A 29 1.54 -16.45 21.59
CA GLY A 29 1.63 -17.59 22.52
C GLY A 29 0.45 -18.56 22.48
N GLU A 30 -0.66 -18.23 21.82
CA GLU A 30 -1.79 -19.13 21.55
C GLU A 30 -1.61 -19.86 20.23
N THR A 31 -2.08 -21.11 20.15
CA THR A 31 -2.12 -21.86 18.89
C THR A 31 -3.55 -21.97 18.38
N VAL A 32 -3.76 -21.57 17.13
CA VAL A 32 -5.04 -21.69 16.43
C VAL A 32 -4.91 -22.73 15.32
N HIS A 33 -5.87 -23.65 15.25
CA HIS A 33 -5.98 -24.63 14.18
C HIS A 33 -7.16 -24.29 13.27
N THR A 34 -6.95 -24.39 11.94
CA THR A 34 -7.98 -24.16 10.93
C THR A 34 -7.80 -25.09 9.73
N GLY A 35 -8.88 -25.36 9.00
CA GLY A 35 -8.80 -26.17 7.78
C GLY A 35 -8.11 -25.46 6.62
N ARG A 36 -8.32 -24.16 6.48
CA ARG A 36 -7.80 -23.31 5.42
C ARG A 36 -7.40 -21.92 5.95
N LEU A 37 -6.49 -21.24 5.26
CA LEU A 37 -5.98 -19.91 5.63
C LEU A 37 -5.96 -18.96 4.43
N LEU A 38 -6.70 -17.86 4.52
CA LEU A 38 -6.60 -16.73 3.58
C LEU A 38 -5.77 -15.62 4.23
N VAL A 39 -4.67 -15.22 3.58
CA VAL A 39 -3.75 -14.20 4.08
C VAL A 39 -3.87 -12.92 3.26
N CYS A 40 -4.44 -11.87 3.87
CA CYS A 40 -4.59 -10.54 3.30
C CYS A 40 -3.71 -9.53 4.06
N GLY A 41 -2.40 -9.78 4.10
CA GLY A 41 -1.46 -9.09 4.98
C GLY A 41 -1.01 -7.70 4.52
N GLY A 42 -1.42 -7.22 3.34
CA GLY A 42 -1.08 -5.89 2.83
C GLY A 42 0.42 -5.61 2.88
N LEU A 43 0.86 -4.63 3.66
CA LEU A 43 2.28 -4.28 3.84
C LEU A 43 3.15 -5.43 4.37
N MET A 44 2.54 -6.43 5.01
CA MET A 44 3.25 -7.60 5.56
C MET A 44 3.12 -8.86 4.68
N ALA A 45 2.50 -8.76 3.51
CA ALA A 45 2.18 -9.92 2.66
C ALA A 45 3.37 -10.82 2.36
N ASP A 46 4.50 -10.26 1.92
CA ASP A 46 5.72 -11.01 1.62
C ASP A 46 6.38 -11.64 2.87
N ARG A 47 6.20 -11.02 4.04
CA ARG A 47 6.69 -11.56 5.32
C ARG A 47 5.86 -12.77 5.74
N LEU A 48 4.54 -12.67 5.65
CA LEU A 48 3.63 -13.77 5.99
C LEU A 48 3.79 -14.96 5.04
N ALA A 49 3.95 -14.72 3.74
CA ALA A 49 4.25 -15.79 2.79
C ALA A 49 5.56 -16.52 3.15
N ARG A 50 6.62 -15.79 3.47
CA ARG A 50 7.90 -16.37 3.91
C ARG A 50 7.83 -17.02 5.28
N LEU A 51 6.98 -16.50 6.18
CA LEU A 51 6.76 -17.09 7.50
C LEU A 51 6.18 -18.51 7.38
N GLN A 52 5.30 -18.74 6.40
CA GLN A 52 4.82 -20.09 6.05
C GLN A 52 5.86 -20.94 5.28
N GLY A 53 7.01 -20.37 4.90
CA GLY A 53 8.04 -21.08 4.14
C GLY A 53 7.88 -21.02 2.61
N LEU A 54 6.98 -20.20 2.08
CA LEU A 54 6.82 -20.05 0.62
C LEU A 54 8.08 -19.42 -0.01
N ARG A 55 8.49 -19.98 -1.14
CA ARG A 55 9.56 -19.44 -1.97
C ARG A 55 8.99 -18.42 -2.95
N ILE A 56 9.07 -17.15 -2.59
CA ILE A 56 8.58 -16.03 -3.39
C ILE A 56 9.75 -15.24 -3.99
N ASP A 57 9.60 -14.74 -5.22
CA ASP A 57 10.59 -13.94 -5.95
C ASP A 57 10.27 -12.44 -5.97
N TRP A 58 9.30 -12.03 -5.18
CA TRP A 58 8.85 -10.65 -5.02
C TRP A 58 8.99 -10.18 -3.57
N ARG A 59 8.91 -8.85 -3.37
CA ARG A 59 8.87 -8.21 -2.04
C ARG A 59 7.87 -7.06 -2.05
N THR A 60 7.27 -6.82 -0.89
CA THR A 60 6.50 -5.60 -0.66
C THR A 60 7.45 -4.46 -0.36
N VAL A 61 7.45 -3.47 -1.25
CA VAL A 61 8.17 -2.21 -1.10
C VAL A 61 7.16 -1.14 -0.66
N PRO A 62 7.36 -0.50 0.49
CA PRO A 62 6.47 0.55 0.94
C PRO A 62 6.72 1.84 0.16
N PHE A 63 5.65 2.44 -0.37
CA PHE A 63 5.67 3.79 -0.92
C PHE A 63 4.79 4.69 -0.08
N ARG A 64 5.38 5.76 0.44
CA ARG A 64 4.69 6.75 1.25
C ARG A 64 4.09 7.82 0.36
N GLY A 65 2.79 8.06 0.51
CA GLY A 65 2.06 9.14 -0.14
C GLY A 65 1.80 10.28 0.83
N GLU A 66 2.30 11.46 0.52
CA GLU A 66 2.05 12.66 1.31
C GLU A 66 0.80 13.36 0.81
N TYR A 67 -0.01 13.79 1.75
CA TYR A 67 -1.22 14.54 1.51
C TYR A 67 -1.17 15.90 2.18
N PHE A 68 -1.89 16.85 1.60
CA PHE A 68 -2.29 18.08 2.26
C PHE A 68 -3.81 18.16 2.26
N ARG A 69 -4.36 18.89 3.20
CA ARG A 69 -5.76 19.34 3.19
C ARG A 69 -5.78 20.80 2.80
N LEU A 70 -6.76 21.22 2.02
CA LEU A 70 -6.99 22.64 1.75
C LEU A 70 -7.66 23.31 2.94
N GLY A 71 -7.46 24.63 3.07
CA GLY A 71 -8.17 25.44 4.06
C GLY A 71 -9.69 25.42 3.81
N PRO A 72 -10.51 25.76 4.84
CA PRO A 72 -11.97 25.70 4.72
C PRO A 72 -12.54 26.56 3.59
N GLU A 73 -11.87 27.65 3.23
CA GLU A 73 -12.22 28.56 2.13
C GLU A 73 -12.14 27.89 0.74
N TRP A 74 -11.51 26.71 0.66
CA TRP A 74 -11.33 25.95 -0.55
C TRP A 74 -12.18 24.66 -0.60
N ASN A 75 -13.10 24.46 0.32
CA ASN A 75 -13.90 23.25 0.38
C ASN A 75 -14.77 23.04 -0.87
N ASP A 76 -15.18 24.12 -1.52
CA ASP A 76 -15.99 24.09 -2.74
C ASP A 76 -15.16 24.22 -4.03
N VAL A 77 -13.83 24.16 -3.95
CA VAL A 77 -12.94 24.34 -5.12
C VAL A 77 -13.14 23.26 -6.17
N VAL A 78 -13.55 22.06 -5.77
CA VAL A 78 -13.89 20.94 -6.65
C VAL A 78 -15.15 20.21 -6.17
N GLN A 79 -16.04 19.84 -7.08
CA GLN A 79 -17.25 19.05 -6.81
C GLN A 79 -17.00 17.55 -7.03
N HIS A 80 -15.97 17.20 -7.78
CA HIS A 80 -15.63 15.84 -8.16
C HIS A 80 -14.13 15.60 -8.00
N LEU A 81 -13.74 14.33 -8.08
CA LEU A 81 -12.33 13.93 -8.11
C LEU A 81 -11.65 14.51 -9.37
N VAL A 82 -10.54 15.23 -9.19
CA VAL A 82 -9.76 15.81 -10.29
C VAL A 82 -8.39 15.14 -10.35
N TYR A 83 -8.16 14.36 -11.39
CA TYR A 83 -6.91 13.63 -11.64
C TYR A 83 -6.16 14.17 -12.86
N PRO A 84 -4.82 14.09 -12.88
CA PRO A 84 -4.09 14.22 -14.11
C PRO A 84 -4.38 13.03 -15.03
N VAL A 85 -4.23 13.23 -16.34
CA VAL A 85 -4.20 12.09 -17.26
C VAL A 85 -3.05 11.18 -16.86
N PRO A 86 -3.30 9.87 -16.63
CA PRO A 86 -2.25 8.93 -16.25
C PRO A 86 -1.16 8.88 -17.32
N ASP A 87 0.09 9.00 -16.90
CA ASP A 87 1.24 8.72 -17.76
C ASP A 87 1.63 7.24 -17.57
N PRO A 88 1.50 6.39 -18.62
CA PRO A 88 1.84 4.97 -18.52
C PRO A 88 3.31 4.70 -18.16
N ALA A 89 4.19 5.67 -18.40
CA ALA A 89 5.61 5.57 -18.06
C ALA A 89 5.89 5.83 -16.56
N LEU A 90 4.90 6.36 -15.82
CA LEU A 90 5.05 6.67 -14.40
C LEU A 90 4.38 5.61 -13.54
N PRO A 91 5.06 5.19 -12.46
CA PRO A 91 4.56 4.12 -11.60
C PRO A 91 3.33 4.50 -10.76
N PHE A 92 3.05 5.78 -10.61
CA PHE A 92 1.95 6.27 -9.78
C PHE A 92 1.25 7.47 -10.43
N LEU A 93 -0.04 7.60 -10.13
CA LEU A 93 -0.82 8.79 -10.49
C LEU A 93 -0.20 10.04 -9.84
N GLY A 94 -0.19 11.14 -10.57
CA GLY A 94 0.24 12.42 -10.05
C GLY A 94 -0.70 12.95 -8.95
N VAL A 95 -0.28 14.05 -8.32
CA VAL A 95 -1.09 14.75 -7.31
C VAL A 95 -2.47 15.09 -7.88
N HIS A 96 -3.51 14.83 -7.10
CA HIS A 96 -4.91 15.07 -7.48
C HIS A 96 -5.68 15.74 -6.34
N LEU A 97 -6.86 16.28 -6.65
CA LEU A 97 -7.78 16.89 -5.70
C LEU A 97 -8.93 15.92 -5.42
N THR A 98 -9.22 15.70 -4.14
CA THR A 98 -10.26 14.76 -3.70
C THR A 98 -11.19 15.42 -2.69
N PRO A 99 -12.46 15.69 -3.03
CA PRO A 99 -13.45 16.06 -2.03
C PRO A 99 -13.70 14.86 -1.11
N GLN A 100 -13.71 15.13 0.19
CA GLN A 100 -13.94 14.14 1.25
C GLN A 100 -15.40 14.16 1.69
N VAL A 101 -15.82 13.09 2.36
CA VAL A 101 -17.20 12.94 2.87
C VAL A 101 -17.53 14.00 3.93
N ASP A 102 -16.52 14.50 4.65
CA ASP A 102 -16.67 15.58 5.65
C ASP A 102 -16.70 16.99 5.04
N GLY A 103 -16.76 17.10 3.71
CA GLY A 103 -16.77 18.36 2.97
C GLY A 103 -15.39 19.01 2.79
N THR A 104 -14.33 18.44 3.32
CA THR A 104 -12.97 18.95 3.10
C THR A 104 -12.39 18.49 1.75
N VAL A 105 -11.38 19.19 1.25
CA VAL A 105 -10.67 18.79 0.03
C VAL A 105 -9.23 18.42 0.37
N THR A 106 -8.84 17.21 0.00
CA THR A 106 -7.45 16.75 0.12
C THR A 106 -6.71 16.85 -1.21
N VAL A 107 -5.42 17.05 -1.12
CA VAL A 107 -4.49 17.17 -2.25
C VAL A 107 -3.39 16.15 -2.09
N GLY A 108 -3.23 15.29 -3.06
CA GLY A 108 -2.22 14.22 -3.01
C GLY A 108 -2.70 12.95 -3.68
N PRO A 109 -2.01 11.83 -3.43
CA PRO A 109 -0.66 11.79 -2.85
C PRO A 109 0.46 12.02 -3.89
N ASN A 110 1.65 12.33 -3.41
CA ASN A 110 2.88 11.99 -4.12
C ASN A 110 3.27 10.51 -3.84
N ALA A 111 4.41 10.06 -4.33
CA ALA A 111 4.90 8.72 -4.03
C ALA A 111 6.42 8.76 -3.84
N VAL A 112 6.83 8.57 -2.60
CA VAL A 112 8.24 8.47 -2.21
C VAL A 112 8.49 7.14 -1.50
N PRO A 113 9.72 6.59 -1.53
CA PRO A 113 10.04 5.39 -0.77
C PRO A 113 9.73 5.56 0.71
N GLY A 114 9.10 4.55 1.31
CA GLY A 114 8.89 4.46 2.75
C GLY A 114 10.03 3.70 3.42
N TRP A 115 10.58 4.23 4.51
CA TRP A 115 11.67 3.60 5.28
C TRP A 115 11.15 2.77 6.45
N LYS A 116 9.84 2.72 6.61
CA LYS A 116 9.10 1.91 7.57
C LYS A 116 7.78 1.48 6.95
N ARG A 117 7.43 0.19 7.05
CA ARG A 117 6.22 -0.36 6.42
C ARG A 117 4.95 0.27 7.01
N GLU A 118 4.87 0.38 8.31
CA GLU A 118 3.77 1.02 9.04
C GLU A 118 4.21 2.34 9.66
N GLY A 119 4.77 3.22 8.84
CA GLY A 119 5.33 4.50 9.26
C GLY A 119 4.72 5.67 8.52
N TYR A 120 3.74 6.33 9.13
CA TYR A 120 3.01 7.44 8.52
C TYR A 120 3.70 8.80 8.67
N GLY A 121 4.58 8.96 9.66
CA GLY A 121 5.36 10.18 9.86
C GLY A 121 6.39 10.41 8.75
N LYS A 122 6.74 11.68 8.49
CA LYS A 122 7.68 12.07 7.43
C LYS A 122 9.07 11.42 7.59
N PHE A 123 9.51 11.26 8.84
CA PHE A 123 10.81 10.69 9.20
C PHE A 123 10.68 9.29 9.83
N ALA A 124 9.55 8.61 9.59
CA ALA A 124 9.38 7.25 10.09
C ALA A 124 10.43 6.32 9.49
N PHE A 125 11.20 5.68 10.36
CA PHE A 125 12.32 4.81 10.00
C PHE A 125 12.26 3.49 10.77
N SER A 126 12.61 2.41 10.10
CA SER A 126 12.80 1.08 10.68
C SER A 126 14.05 0.46 10.05
N LEU A 127 15.04 0.16 10.87
CA LEU A 127 16.28 -0.48 10.39
C LEU A 127 15.98 -1.83 9.73
N ARG A 128 15.08 -2.62 10.31
CA ARG A 128 14.65 -3.91 9.73
C ARG A 128 14.05 -3.75 8.35
N ASP A 129 13.05 -2.85 8.21
CA ASP A 129 12.33 -2.65 6.93
C ASP A 129 13.28 -2.11 5.86
N THR A 130 14.14 -1.17 6.24
CA THR A 130 15.15 -0.58 5.36
C THR A 130 16.16 -1.62 4.89
N LEU A 131 16.72 -2.43 5.79
CA LEU A 131 17.68 -3.47 5.42
C LEU A 131 17.05 -4.56 4.54
N GLU A 132 15.82 -4.97 4.82
CA GLU A 132 15.10 -5.93 3.96
C GLU A 132 14.90 -5.38 2.54
N MET A 133 14.55 -4.10 2.41
CA MET A 133 14.39 -3.43 1.12
C MET A 133 15.73 -3.30 0.38
N LEU A 134 16.78 -2.83 1.05
CA LEU A 134 18.11 -2.63 0.43
C LEU A 134 18.80 -3.94 0.05
N ARG A 135 18.50 -5.06 0.73
CA ARG A 135 19.01 -6.39 0.38
C ARG A 135 18.27 -7.03 -0.80
N PHE A 136 17.16 -6.45 -1.22
CA PHE A 136 16.36 -6.98 -2.32
C PHE A 136 16.84 -6.45 -3.67
N PRO A 137 17.32 -7.31 -4.59
CA PRO A 137 17.83 -6.87 -5.90
C PRO A 137 16.80 -6.09 -6.74
N GLY A 138 15.51 -6.43 -6.60
CA GLY A 138 14.43 -5.74 -7.30
C GLY A 138 14.34 -4.26 -6.94
N TRP A 139 14.67 -3.88 -5.70
CA TRP A 139 14.71 -2.49 -5.28
C TRP A 139 15.73 -1.66 -6.10
N TRP A 140 16.93 -2.17 -6.27
CA TRP A 140 17.99 -1.47 -7.02
C TRP A 140 17.68 -1.34 -8.51
N LYS A 141 17.09 -2.39 -9.09
CA LYS A 141 16.65 -2.36 -10.48
C LYS A 141 15.50 -1.39 -10.71
N LEU A 142 14.51 -1.37 -9.80
CA LEU A 142 13.40 -0.42 -9.81
C LEU A 142 13.91 1.02 -9.70
N THR A 143 14.74 1.30 -8.70
CA THR A 143 15.29 2.65 -8.48
C THR A 143 16.20 3.09 -9.60
N GLY A 144 16.99 2.19 -10.18
CA GLY A 144 17.82 2.48 -11.35
C GLY A 144 17.00 2.87 -12.59
N ARG A 145 15.90 2.15 -12.87
CA ARG A 145 14.99 2.48 -13.99
C ARG A 145 14.28 3.82 -13.82
N HIS A 146 13.96 4.21 -12.59
CA HIS A 146 13.18 5.41 -12.27
C HIS A 146 13.97 6.47 -11.50
N ALA A 147 15.31 6.45 -11.57
CA ALA A 147 16.18 7.33 -10.79
C ALA A 147 15.86 8.83 -10.98
N GLY A 148 15.68 9.28 -12.22
CA GLY A 148 15.36 10.68 -12.51
C GLY A 148 13.99 11.11 -11.97
N THR A 149 12.98 10.25 -12.12
CA THR A 149 11.62 10.51 -11.60
C THR A 149 11.62 10.44 -10.08
N GLY A 150 12.25 9.43 -9.49
CA GLY A 150 12.34 9.25 -8.04
C GLY A 150 13.04 10.42 -7.35
N LEU A 151 14.15 10.92 -7.90
CA LEU A 151 14.87 12.07 -7.36
C LEU A 151 14.01 13.34 -7.39
N ARG A 152 13.27 13.54 -8.49
CA ARG A 152 12.33 14.67 -8.63
C ARG A 152 11.17 14.56 -7.64
N GLU A 153 10.64 13.36 -7.41
CA GLU A 153 9.57 13.14 -6.40
C GLU A 153 10.09 13.42 -4.99
N LEU A 154 11.28 12.96 -4.64
CA LEU A 154 11.92 13.25 -3.35
C LEU A 154 12.14 14.75 -3.16
N TRP A 155 12.60 15.46 -4.19
CA TRP A 155 12.76 16.91 -4.15
C TRP A 155 11.43 17.64 -3.90
N HIS A 156 10.36 17.24 -4.59
CA HIS A 156 9.03 17.82 -4.39
C HIS A 156 8.42 17.45 -3.04
N SER A 157 8.71 16.26 -2.51
CA SER A 157 8.33 15.88 -1.15
C SER A 157 9.06 16.71 -0.08
N ALA A 158 10.33 17.03 -0.32
CA ALA A 158 11.10 17.84 0.61
C ALA A 158 10.64 19.30 0.64
N TRP A 159 10.10 19.83 -0.48
CA TRP A 159 9.82 21.24 -0.63
C TRP A 159 8.36 21.52 -0.99
N LYS A 160 7.61 22.06 -0.02
CA LYS A 160 6.18 22.42 -0.15
C LYS A 160 5.88 23.30 -1.38
N ARG A 161 6.83 24.18 -1.79
CA ARG A 161 6.70 25.00 -3.00
C ARG A 161 6.65 24.16 -4.29
N GLY A 162 7.47 23.12 -4.39
CA GLY A 162 7.45 22.21 -5.53
C GLY A 162 6.14 21.43 -5.62
N TYR A 163 5.59 21.05 -4.47
CA TYR A 163 4.29 20.41 -4.39
C TYR A 163 3.18 21.36 -4.86
N LEU A 164 3.16 22.60 -4.37
CA LEU A 164 2.21 23.65 -4.79
C LEU A 164 2.22 23.85 -6.31
N GLY A 165 3.37 23.81 -6.95
CA GLY A 165 3.48 23.96 -8.41
C GLY A 165 2.68 22.89 -9.19
N ARG A 166 2.51 21.69 -8.62
CA ARG A 166 1.69 20.63 -9.21
C ARG A 166 0.20 20.89 -8.98
N VAL A 167 -0.16 21.35 -7.79
CA VAL A 167 -1.55 21.66 -7.41
C VAL A 167 -2.08 22.83 -8.22
N ARG A 168 -1.26 23.83 -8.50
CA ARG A 168 -1.61 24.99 -9.32
C ARG A 168 -1.96 24.67 -10.78
N ARG A 169 -1.68 23.46 -11.26
CA ARG A 169 -2.21 22.98 -12.54
C ARG A 169 -3.74 22.85 -12.54
N TYR A 170 -4.35 22.63 -11.38
CA TYR A 170 -5.79 22.50 -11.21
C TYR A 170 -6.43 23.77 -10.65
N CYS A 171 -5.75 24.46 -9.73
CA CYS A 171 -6.21 25.68 -9.14
C CYS A 171 -5.04 26.66 -8.95
N GLN A 172 -4.93 27.65 -9.86
CA GLN A 172 -3.83 28.62 -9.88
C GLN A 172 -3.84 29.57 -8.68
N LYS A 173 -5.00 29.77 -8.05
CA LYS A 173 -5.17 30.71 -6.94
C LYS A 173 -4.58 30.21 -5.63
N LEU A 174 -4.31 28.92 -5.49
CA LEU A 174 -3.79 28.34 -4.24
C LEU A 174 -2.39 28.87 -3.90
N GLY A 175 -2.22 29.20 -2.63
CA GLY A 175 -0.98 29.60 -1.99
C GLY A 175 -0.35 28.52 -1.14
N LEU A 176 0.81 28.80 -0.56
CA LEU A 176 1.49 27.86 0.35
C LEU A 176 0.70 27.64 1.65
N ASP A 177 0.04 28.70 2.12
CA ASP A 177 -0.68 28.67 3.40
C ASP A 177 -1.98 27.86 3.30
N ASP A 178 -2.52 27.71 2.08
CA ASP A 178 -3.72 26.90 1.83
C ASP A 178 -3.46 25.39 1.92
N LEU A 179 -2.20 24.94 1.85
CA LEU A 179 -1.83 23.55 2.00
C LEU A 179 -1.59 23.21 3.47
N LEU A 180 -2.61 22.74 4.17
CA LEU A 180 -2.53 22.33 5.56
C LEU A 180 -2.00 20.90 5.71
N PRO A 181 -1.26 20.58 6.78
CA PRO A 181 -0.79 19.21 7.02
C PRO A 181 -1.94 18.20 7.05
N HIS A 182 -1.73 17.03 6.46
CA HIS A 182 -2.67 15.92 6.48
C HIS A 182 -1.89 14.60 6.69
N PRO A 183 -2.47 13.59 7.35
CA PRO A 183 -1.83 12.29 7.51
C PRO A 183 -1.41 11.68 6.17
N ALA A 184 -0.22 11.10 6.13
CA ALA A 184 0.26 10.36 4.98
C ALA A 184 -0.33 8.94 4.94
N GLY A 185 -0.38 8.35 3.76
CA GLY A 185 -0.65 6.92 3.57
C GLY A 185 0.62 6.16 3.21
N VAL A 186 0.64 4.85 3.47
CA VAL A 186 1.69 3.96 2.97
C VAL A 186 1.05 2.92 2.06
N ARG A 187 1.51 2.87 0.81
CA ARG A 187 1.07 1.91 -0.19
C ARG A 187 1.98 0.68 -0.15
N ALA A 188 1.38 -0.50 -0.05
CA ALA A 188 2.05 -1.77 -0.27
C ALA A 188 2.19 -2.02 -1.78
N GLN A 189 3.40 -1.97 -2.31
CA GLN A 189 3.66 -2.26 -3.72
C GLN A 189 4.48 -3.53 -3.84
N ALA A 190 3.92 -4.57 -4.46
CA ALA A 190 4.69 -5.74 -4.80
C ALA A 190 5.66 -5.43 -5.94
N VAL A 191 6.92 -5.79 -5.76
CA VAL A 191 8.00 -5.62 -6.73
C VAL A 191 8.66 -6.96 -6.95
N ALA A 192 8.79 -7.36 -8.21
CA ALA A 192 9.48 -8.58 -8.60
C ALA A 192 11.01 -8.43 -8.51
N ARG A 193 11.73 -9.55 -8.50
CA ARG A 193 13.19 -9.57 -8.38
C ARG A 193 13.92 -8.84 -9.53
N ASP A 194 13.27 -8.73 -10.70
CA ASP A 194 13.78 -7.98 -11.84
C ASP A 194 13.53 -6.46 -11.74
N GLY A 195 12.82 -6.00 -10.71
CA GLY A 195 12.46 -4.60 -10.49
C GLY A 195 11.14 -4.19 -11.13
N THR A 196 10.39 -5.11 -11.70
CA THR A 196 9.05 -4.83 -12.23
C THR A 196 8.06 -4.64 -11.09
N MET A 197 7.28 -3.57 -11.13
CA MET A 197 6.16 -3.36 -10.21
C MET A 197 4.97 -4.19 -10.67
N ILE A 198 4.38 -4.94 -9.75
CA ILE A 198 3.22 -5.79 -10.01
C ILE A 198 1.97 -4.93 -9.79
N HIS A 199 1.22 -4.68 -10.87
CA HIS A 199 0.05 -3.80 -10.85
C HIS A 199 -1.28 -4.55 -10.72
N ASP A 200 -1.28 -5.85 -11.00
CA ASP A 200 -2.45 -6.71 -10.93
C ASP A 200 -2.44 -7.57 -9.67
N PHE A 201 -3.43 -8.44 -9.52
CA PHE A 201 -3.45 -9.43 -8.45
C PHE A 201 -2.20 -10.30 -8.48
N LEU A 202 -1.61 -10.46 -7.32
CA LEU A 202 -0.55 -11.42 -7.08
C LEU A 202 -1.02 -12.35 -5.96
N VAL A 203 -1.19 -13.62 -6.29
CA VAL A 203 -1.68 -14.63 -5.36
C VAL A 203 -0.73 -15.80 -5.34
N GLU A 204 -0.27 -16.17 -4.15
CA GLU A 204 0.47 -17.42 -3.92
C GLU A 204 -0.45 -18.44 -3.26
N ARG A 205 -0.47 -19.65 -3.77
CA ARG A 205 -1.37 -20.69 -3.31
C ARG A 205 -0.63 -21.96 -2.91
N THR A 206 -1.11 -22.57 -1.83
CA THR A 206 -0.74 -23.93 -1.42
C THR A 206 -2.00 -24.82 -1.39
N ALA A 207 -1.90 -26.03 -0.89
CA ALA A 207 -3.07 -26.89 -0.74
C ALA A 207 -4.11 -26.33 0.24
N ARG A 208 -3.67 -25.53 1.23
CA ARG A 208 -4.55 -25.06 2.32
C ARG A 208 -4.46 -23.56 2.59
N SER A 209 -3.59 -22.84 1.91
CA SER A 209 -3.49 -21.40 2.08
C SER A 209 -3.51 -20.65 0.76
N LEU A 210 -4.03 -19.41 0.82
CA LEU A 210 -3.99 -18.44 -0.26
C LEU A 210 -3.47 -17.13 0.30
N HIS A 211 -2.34 -16.65 -0.24
CA HIS A 211 -1.70 -15.40 0.15
C HIS A 211 -1.91 -14.35 -0.92
N VAL A 212 -2.51 -13.23 -0.54
CA VAL A 212 -2.65 -12.06 -1.41
C VAL A 212 -1.39 -11.21 -1.30
N GLY A 213 -0.50 -11.35 -2.28
CA GLY A 213 0.76 -10.61 -2.35
C GLY A 213 0.57 -9.18 -2.84
N ASN A 214 -0.39 -8.97 -3.75
CA ASN A 214 -0.79 -7.66 -4.25
C ASN A 214 -2.28 -7.66 -4.62
N ALA A 215 -2.94 -6.55 -4.34
CA ALA A 215 -4.26 -6.26 -4.86
C ALA A 215 -4.24 -4.89 -5.53
N PRO A 216 -4.79 -4.76 -6.77
CA PRO A 216 -4.75 -3.50 -7.51
C PRO A 216 -5.52 -2.39 -6.80
N SER A 217 -5.04 -1.16 -6.90
CA SER A 217 -5.76 0.02 -6.41
C SER A 217 -6.91 0.36 -7.37
N PRO A 218 -8.10 0.66 -6.87
CA PRO A 218 -8.50 0.99 -5.49
C PRO A 218 -9.02 -0.21 -4.68
N ALA A 219 -8.14 -0.90 -3.97
CA ALA A 219 -8.48 -2.15 -3.27
C ALA A 219 -9.48 -1.96 -2.11
N ALA A 220 -9.35 -0.87 -1.33
CA ALA A 220 -10.22 -0.65 -0.17
C ALA A 220 -11.69 -0.43 -0.56
N THR A 221 -11.96 0.40 -1.55
CA THR A 221 -13.32 0.68 -2.04
C THR A 221 -13.90 -0.49 -2.83
N SER A 222 -13.05 -1.38 -3.35
CA SER A 222 -13.41 -2.60 -4.06
C SER A 222 -13.30 -3.86 -3.18
N ALA A 223 -13.22 -3.70 -1.85
CA ALA A 223 -12.97 -4.82 -0.93
C ALA A 223 -14.00 -5.95 -1.04
N LEU A 224 -15.28 -5.64 -1.21
CA LEU A 224 -16.33 -6.66 -1.31
C LEU A 224 -16.24 -7.53 -2.58
N PRO A 225 -16.11 -6.97 -3.81
CA PRO A 225 -15.88 -7.78 -5.00
C PRO A 225 -14.53 -8.52 -4.97
N ILE A 226 -13.47 -7.90 -4.42
CA ILE A 226 -12.17 -8.57 -4.22
C ILE A 226 -12.33 -9.76 -3.28
N ALA A 227 -13.02 -9.60 -2.15
CA ALA A 227 -13.25 -10.71 -1.21
C ALA A 227 -14.01 -11.87 -1.88
N ARG A 228 -15.04 -11.58 -2.69
CA ARG A 228 -15.75 -12.60 -3.46
C ARG A 228 -14.80 -13.35 -4.41
N HIS A 229 -14.06 -12.62 -5.23
CA HIS A 229 -13.09 -13.19 -6.16
C HIS A 229 -12.05 -14.09 -5.46
N LEU A 230 -11.52 -13.64 -4.32
CA LEU A 230 -10.55 -14.44 -3.54
C LEU A 230 -11.19 -15.68 -2.90
N CYS A 231 -12.45 -15.59 -2.46
CA CYS A 231 -13.19 -16.75 -1.94
C CYS A 231 -13.45 -17.76 -3.05
N ASP A 232 -13.89 -17.31 -4.22
CA ASP A 232 -14.12 -18.19 -5.38
C ASP A 232 -12.82 -18.91 -5.76
N LEU A 233 -11.69 -18.18 -5.87
CA LEU A 233 -10.37 -18.78 -6.12
C LEU A 233 -9.92 -19.79 -5.06
N PHE A 234 -10.42 -19.67 -3.82
CA PHE A 234 -9.92 -20.46 -2.68
C PHE A 234 -10.85 -21.59 -2.25
N LEU A 235 -12.15 -21.50 -2.54
CA LEU A 235 -13.17 -22.45 -2.08
C LEU A 235 -13.66 -23.40 -3.17
N ASP A 236 -13.48 -23.04 -4.45
CA ASP A 236 -14.01 -23.79 -5.59
C ASP A 236 -13.17 -25.02 -6.02
N ASP A 237 -12.26 -25.49 -5.12
CA ASP A 237 -11.50 -26.74 -5.31
C ASP A 237 -11.91 -27.78 -4.25
#